data_f8da4238593e2fbd127c080ca745b5fd
#
_entry.id   f8da4238593e2fbd127c080ca745b5fd
#
_cell.length_a   1.000
_cell.length_b   1.000
_cell.length_c   1.000
_cell.angle_alpha   90.00
_cell.angle_beta   90.00
_cell.angle_gamma   90.00
#
_symmetry.space_group_name_H-M   'P 1'
#
loop_
_entity.id
_entity.type
_entity.pdbx_description
1 polymer ?
#
loop_
_entity_poly.entity_id
_entity_poly.type
_entity_poly.pdbx_seq_one_letter_code
_entity_poly.pdbx_strand_id
1 'polypeptide(L)'
;RDMILSEDGKYVYLLAYPEYKPETHLQLYRLSISDGSYEALGDSIPLTSEEIATNANLYFNKKLEEFYCVTQEFEKYGQSATRIYSLSNPPASLAAVKFYDKLRSDSKDSSIWLYLIPILCLVVAGGILITIKRQQSTKKEKHQTKTTFSPQKSNTSDTGLISIIPAATAETIEKEEIDETLLPDAITKRRNSISLFGTFTATDKNGRDMTYMFSPKIRHIFLYILINSITKDGVLSSDMNNLFWPDKPDDKIKNLKNVTMNHLRKTLQELEGIELTHQKGYFKLMFTDECYCDYQRFFFLTDGMKRAPLSENDTMELHNILAQGKFLNTIEESLFDYFKQQAESFTVSLLSEQIHTFYKNGRNSATIRICNILFAIDPLSDIAMTYAVCTYRRQNRSDKAIHLYSIFTKEYRKVMDEDYPIAFDKVNTENIRF
;
A
#
# COMPACT_ATOMS: atom_id res chain seq x y z
N ARG A 1 -5.36 -20.63 -6.35
CA ARG A 1 -5.42 -19.26 -6.91
C ARG A 1 -5.05 -19.38 -8.36
N ASP A 2 -6.06 -19.22 -9.20
CA ASP A 2 -5.92 -19.57 -10.61
C ASP A 2 -5.33 -18.37 -11.37
N MET A 3 -4.36 -18.67 -12.19
CA MET A 3 -3.78 -17.75 -13.15
C MET A 3 -4.05 -18.27 -14.55
N ILE A 4 -4.50 -17.41 -15.44
CA ILE A 4 -4.80 -17.76 -16.83
C ILE A 4 -3.86 -16.95 -17.72
N LEU A 5 -3.07 -17.65 -18.53
CA LEU A 5 -2.22 -17.02 -19.54
C LEU A 5 -3.08 -16.58 -20.73
N SER A 6 -2.86 -15.37 -21.25
CA SER A 6 -3.46 -14.90 -22.49
C SER A 6 -3.03 -15.75 -23.68
N GLU A 7 -3.84 -15.83 -24.73
CA GLU A 7 -3.52 -16.65 -25.91
C GLU A 7 -2.26 -16.19 -26.64
N ASP A 8 -1.94 -14.91 -26.61
CA ASP A 8 -0.74 -14.33 -27.20
C ASP A 8 0.51 -14.46 -26.28
N GLY A 9 0.34 -15.02 -25.09
CA GLY A 9 1.41 -15.22 -24.11
C GLY A 9 1.98 -13.95 -23.48
N LYS A 10 1.34 -12.78 -23.67
CA LYS A 10 1.85 -11.50 -23.18
C LYS A 10 1.35 -11.12 -21.79
N TYR A 11 0.20 -11.65 -21.40
CA TYR A 11 -0.47 -11.28 -20.16
C TYR A 11 -0.83 -12.49 -19.33
N VAL A 12 -0.88 -12.31 -18.02
CA VAL A 12 -1.47 -13.23 -17.07
C VAL A 12 -2.68 -12.57 -16.42
N TYR A 13 -3.82 -13.25 -16.47
CA TYR A 13 -5.01 -12.84 -15.74
C TYR A 13 -5.05 -13.56 -14.39
N LEU A 14 -5.30 -12.83 -13.33
CA LEU A 14 -5.39 -13.36 -11.98
C LEU A 14 -6.56 -12.72 -11.21
N LEU A 15 -7.19 -13.52 -10.37
CA LEU A 15 -8.23 -13.05 -9.48
C LEU A 15 -7.63 -12.82 -8.10
N ALA A 16 -7.72 -11.59 -7.59
CA ALA A 16 -7.22 -11.24 -6.29
C ALA A 16 -8.35 -10.79 -5.37
N TYR A 17 -8.26 -11.17 -4.11
CA TYR A 17 -9.15 -10.74 -3.05
C TYR A 17 -8.43 -10.77 -1.70
N PRO A 18 -8.79 -9.87 -0.77
CA PRO A 18 -8.31 -9.95 0.59
C PRO A 18 -8.89 -11.22 1.22
N GLU A 19 -8.03 -12.20 1.48
CA GLU A 19 -8.46 -13.37 2.27
C GLU A 19 -8.94 -12.90 3.64
N TYR A 20 -10.03 -13.54 4.13
CA TYR A 20 -10.44 -13.46 5.54
C TYR A 20 -11.18 -12.19 6.00
N LYS A 21 -11.75 -11.45 5.08
CA LYS A 21 -12.80 -10.49 5.42
C LYS A 21 -14.16 -11.18 5.20
N PRO A 22 -15.08 -11.13 6.17
CA PRO A 22 -16.42 -11.73 6.02
C PRO A 22 -17.18 -11.09 4.86
N GLU A 23 -16.91 -9.84 4.56
CA GLU A 23 -17.38 -9.12 3.39
C GLU A 23 -16.17 -8.56 2.64
N THR A 24 -15.97 -8.99 1.41
CA THR A 24 -14.85 -8.56 0.56
C THR A 24 -15.26 -8.47 -0.89
N HIS A 25 -14.33 -8.06 -1.75
CA HIS A 25 -14.53 -7.96 -3.18
C HIS A 25 -13.39 -8.66 -3.90
N LEU A 26 -13.75 -9.46 -4.90
CA LEU A 26 -12.82 -10.06 -5.84
C LEU A 26 -12.53 -9.05 -6.94
N GLN A 27 -11.28 -8.91 -7.32
CA GLN A 27 -10.86 -8.05 -8.41
C GLN A 27 -10.05 -8.85 -9.42
N LEU A 28 -10.42 -8.78 -10.69
CA LEU A 28 -9.63 -9.33 -11.79
C LEU A 28 -8.49 -8.36 -12.12
N TYR A 29 -7.29 -8.90 -12.26
CA TYR A 29 -6.11 -8.16 -12.71
C TYR A 29 -5.54 -8.78 -13.97
N ARG A 30 -5.00 -7.92 -14.82
CA ARG A 30 -4.15 -8.28 -15.96
C ARG A 30 -2.72 -7.83 -15.66
N LEU A 31 -1.78 -8.78 -15.67
CA LEU A 31 -0.36 -8.55 -15.48
C LEU A 31 0.36 -8.72 -16.80
N SER A 32 1.16 -7.74 -17.20
CA SER A 32 2.05 -7.83 -18.37
C SER A 32 3.30 -8.62 -18.02
N ILE A 33 3.63 -9.65 -18.83
CA ILE A 33 4.80 -10.50 -18.59
C ILE A 33 6.09 -9.76 -18.97
N SER A 34 6.02 -8.81 -19.92
CA SER A 34 7.20 -8.13 -20.44
C SER A 34 7.79 -7.10 -19.50
N ASP A 35 6.97 -6.39 -18.75
CA ASP A 35 7.38 -5.26 -17.91
C ASP A 35 6.86 -5.33 -16.47
N GLY A 36 6.10 -6.38 -16.13
CA GLY A 36 5.55 -6.56 -14.79
C GLY A 36 4.44 -5.56 -14.42
N SER A 37 3.99 -4.71 -15.35
CA SER A 37 2.89 -3.79 -15.11
C SER A 37 1.57 -4.56 -14.90
N TYR A 38 0.68 -4.03 -14.08
CA TYR A 38 -0.62 -4.65 -13.84
C TYR A 38 -1.74 -3.62 -13.88
N GLU A 39 -2.93 -4.10 -14.27
CA GLU A 39 -4.12 -3.28 -14.39
C GLU A 39 -5.32 -4.03 -13.79
N ALA A 40 -6.15 -3.32 -13.01
CA ALA A 40 -7.41 -3.85 -12.54
C ALA A 40 -8.49 -3.78 -13.63
N LEU A 41 -9.21 -4.87 -13.84
CA LEU A 41 -10.19 -5.05 -14.90
C LEU A 41 -11.58 -5.32 -14.34
N GLY A 42 -12.59 -4.77 -15.00
CA GLY A 42 -14.00 -4.98 -14.67
C GLY A 42 -14.43 -4.38 -13.34
N ASP A 43 -15.67 -4.64 -12.99
CA ASP A 43 -16.20 -4.35 -11.66
C ASP A 43 -15.66 -5.35 -10.64
N SER A 44 -15.58 -4.90 -9.39
CA SER A 44 -15.32 -5.81 -8.27
C SER A 44 -16.53 -6.69 -8.00
N ILE A 45 -16.29 -7.99 -7.81
CA ILE A 45 -17.32 -8.98 -7.51
C ILE A 45 -17.49 -9.04 -5.99
N PRO A 46 -18.66 -8.76 -5.44
CA PRO A 46 -18.88 -8.87 -4.00
C PRO A 46 -18.79 -10.34 -3.57
N LEU A 47 -18.16 -10.56 -2.44
CA LEU A 47 -18.00 -11.87 -1.83
C LEU A 47 -18.33 -11.79 -0.35
N THR A 48 -19.30 -12.58 0.10
CA THR A 48 -19.71 -12.68 1.49
C THR A 48 -19.46 -14.09 1.99
N SER A 49 -18.64 -14.26 3.02
CA SER A 49 -18.40 -15.55 3.63
C SER A 49 -18.28 -15.41 5.14
N GLU A 50 -19.10 -16.13 5.88
CA GLU A 50 -19.06 -16.14 7.34
C GLU A 50 -18.01 -17.11 7.91
N GLU A 51 -17.53 -18.02 7.09
CA GLU A 51 -16.45 -18.95 7.42
C GLU A 51 -15.16 -18.60 6.68
N ILE A 52 -14.04 -18.99 7.27
CA ILE A 52 -12.69 -18.55 6.87
C ILE A 52 -12.25 -19.12 5.51
N ALA A 53 -12.94 -20.13 4.99
CA ALA A 53 -12.58 -20.80 3.75
C ALA A 53 -13.45 -20.30 2.59
N THR A 54 -13.00 -19.25 1.92
CA THR A 54 -13.59 -18.82 0.66
C THR A 54 -12.82 -19.41 -0.50
N ASN A 55 -13.51 -20.08 -1.41
CA ASN A 55 -12.95 -20.54 -2.66
C ASN A 55 -13.45 -19.66 -3.79
N ALA A 56 -12.53 -19.10 -4.57
CA ALA A 56 -12.84 -18.37 -5.79
C ALA A 56 -11.87 -18.82 -6.87
N ASN A 57 -12.42 -19.33 -7.97
CA ASN A 57 -11.66 -19.85 -9.09
C ASN A 57 -11.98 -19.08 -10.36
N LEU A 58 -10.98 -18.84 -11.20
CA LEU A 58 -11.08 -18.16 -12.47
C LEU A 58 -10.99 -19.17 -13.62
N TYR A 59 -11.92 -19.12 -14.54
CA TYR A 59 -11.94 -19.94 -15.75
C TYR A 59 -12.07 -19.06 -17.00
N PHE A 60 -11.50 -19.51 -18.11
CA PHE A 60 -11.68 -18.89 -19.41
C PHE A 60 -12.31 -19.87 -20.39
N ASN A 61 -13.44 -19.45 -20.97
CA ASN A 61 -14.11 -20.22 -22.02
C ASN A 61 -13.69 -19.73 -23.39
N LYS A 62 -12.83 -20.48 -24.07
CA LYS A 62 -12.31 -20.15 -25.42
C LYS A 62 -13.40 -20.02 -26.50
N LYS A 63 -14.55 -20.70 -26.35
CA LYS A 63 -15.62 -20.66 -27.38
C LYS A 63 -16.49 -19.41 -27.27
N LEU A 64 -16.67 -18.93 -26.04
CA LEU A 64 -17.47 -17.75 -25.76
C LEU A 64 -16.60 -16.49 -25.57
N GLU A 65 -15.27 -16.69 -25.49
CA GLU A 65 -14.32 -15.62 -25.20
C GLU A 65 -14.65 -14.86 -23.90
N GLU A 66 -15.09 -15.58 -22.86
CA GLU A 66 -15.52 -14.99 -21.59
C GLU A 66 -14.76 -15.58 -20.42
N PHE A 67 -14.51 -14.76 -19.42
CA PHE A 67 -14.00 -15.21 -18.12
C PHE A 67 -15.18 -15.54 -17.20
N TYR A 68 -15.04 -16.62 -16.44
CA TYR A 68 -15.97 -17.02 -15.41
C TYR A 68 -15.27 -17.06 -14.06
N CYS A 69 -15.83 -16.34 -13.09
CA CYS A 69 -15.44 -16.46 -11.69
C CYS A 69 -16.46 -17.33 -10.96
N VAL A 70 -16.01 -18.42 -10.40
CA VAL A 70 -16.85 -19.33 -9.59
C VAL A 70 -16.46 -19.12 -8.13
N THR A 71 -17.40 -18.65 -7.32
CA THR A 71 -17.19 -18.44 -5.89
C THR A 71 -17.97 -19.49 -5.10
N GLN A 72 -17.39 -19.95 -3.99
CA GLN A 72 -18.09 -20.74 -2.99
C GLN A 72 -18.08 -19.94 -1.68
N GLU A 73 -19.26 -19.49 -1.28
CA GLU A 73 -19.50 -18.72 -0.07
C GLU A 73 -20.06 -19.66 1.00
N PHE A 74 -19.54 -19.53 2.22
CA PHE A 74 -19.99 -20.35 3.34
C PHE A 74 -20.87 -19.50 4.25
N GLU A 75 -22.11 -19.96 4.44
CA GLU A 75 -23.09 -19.34 5.33
C GLU A 75 -23.06 -20.00 6.72
N LYS A 76 -23.75 -19.39 7.68
CA LYS A 76 -23.95 -19.97 9.00
C LYS A 76 -24.53 -21.40 8.91
N TYR A 77 -24.08 -22.26 9.80
CA TYR A 77 -24.53 -23.66 9.91
C TYR A 77 -24.05 -24.61 8.82
N GLY A 78 -22.93 -24.29 8.15
CA GLY A 78 -22.31 -25.20 7.17
C GLY A 78 -23.03 -25.25 5.82
N GLN A 79 -23.94 -24.34 5.55
CA GLN A 79 -24.52 -24.17 4.22
C GLN A 79 -23.52 -23.43 3.33
N SER A 80 -23.44 -23.83 2.07
CA SER A 80 -22.60 -23.12 1.09
C SER A 80 -23.41 -22.71 -0.12
N ALA A 81 -23.17 -21.51 -0.61
CA ALA A 81 -23.71 -20.97 -1.84
C ALA A 81 -22.60 -20.90 -2.90
N THR A 82 -22.85 -21.49 -4.07
CA THR A 82 -21.96 -21.32 -5.23
C THR A 82 -22.54 -20.29 -6.16
N ARG A 83 -21.76 -19.26 -6.50
CA ARG A 83 -22.13 -18.22 -7.46
C ARG A 83 -21.19 -18.22 -8.65
N ILE A 84 -21.71 -17.94 -9.81
CA ILE A 84 -20.95 -17.87 -11.07
C ILE A 84 -21.15 -16.46 -11.64
N TYR A 85 -20.05 -15.78 -11.84
CA TYR A 85 -20.02 -14.47 -12.48
C TYR A 85 -19.32 -14.59 -13.83
N SER A 86 -19.89 -13.97 -14.86
CA SER A 86 -19.26 -13.86 -16.18
C SER A 86 -18.67 -12.47 -16.37
N LEU A 87 -17.50 -12.40 -16.99
CA LEU A 87 -16.83 -11.16 -17.35
C LEU A 87 -16.52 -11.20 -18.86
N SER A 88 -16.90 -10.16 -19.59
CA SER A 88 -16.61 -10.06 -21.02
C SER A 88 -15.12 -10.03 -21.31
N ASN A 89 -14.73 -10.46 -22.49
CA ASN A 89 -13.36 -10.36 -23.00
C ASN A 89 -13.32 -9.45 -24.26
N PRO A 90 -12.47 -8.41 -24.31
CA PRO A 90 -11.60 -7.96 -23.25
C PRO A 90 -12.38 -7.31 -22.08
N PRO A 91 -12.07 -7.59 -20.82
CA PRO A 91 -12.69 -6.91 -19.71
C PRO A 91 -12.33 -5.42 -19.73
N ALA A 92 -13.31 -4.55 -19.46
CA ALA A 92 -13.05 -3.11 -19.36
C ALA A 92 -12.10 -2.82 -18.19
N SER A 93 -11.26 -1.79 -18.31
CA SER A 93 -10.44 -1.37 -17.18
C SER A 93 -11.29 -0.82 -16.02
N LEU A 94 -10.84 -1.01 -14.79
CA LEU A 94 -11.55 -0.48 -13.62
C LEU A 94 -11.72 1.05 -13.69
N ALA A 95 -10.78 1.76 -14.31
CA ALA A 95 -10.90 3.19 -14.56
C ALA A 95 -12.04 3.53 -15.51
N ALA A 96 -12.21 2.75 -16.58
CA ALA A 96 -13.31 2.91 -17.52
C ALA A 96 -14.66 2.63 -16.84
N VAL A 97 -14.75 1.55 -16.05
CA VAL A 97 -15.97 1.20 -15.30
C VAL A 97 -16.36 2.33 -14.34
N LYS A 98 -15.43 2.82 -13.52
CA LYS A 98 -15.68 3.95 -12.59
C LYS A 98 -16.09 5.23 -13.33
N PHE A 99 -15.55 5.47 -14.52
CA PHE A 99 -15.94 6.59 -15.35
C PHE A 99 -17.39 6.47 -15.82
N TYR A 100 -17.81 5.29 -16.29
CA TYR A 100 -19.20 5.04 -16.68
C TYR A 100 -20.18 5.10 -15.51
N ASP A 101 -19.79 4.59 -14.34
CA ASP A 101 -20.62 4.70 -13.13
C ASP A 101 -20.80 6.15 -12.69
N LYS A 102 -19.76 6.96 -12.78
CA LYS A 102 -19.84 8.40 -12.51
C LYS A 102 -20.80 9.10 -13.49
N LEU A 103 -20.70 8.82 -14.78
CA LEU A 103 -21.63 9.36 -15.78
C LEU A 103 -23.08 8.92 -15.53
N ARG A 104 -23.28 7.68 -15.05
CA ARG A 104 -24.58 7.15 -14.70
C ARG A 104 -25.15 7.76 -13.42
N SER A 105 -24.32 8.05 -12.42
CA SER A 105 -24.73 8.73 -11.19
C SER A 105 -25.11 10.18 -11.49
N ASP A 106 -24.30 10.89 -12.28
CA ASP A 106 -24.58 12.26 -12.69
C ASP A 106 -25.88 12.38 -13.53
N SER A 107 -26.24 11.33 -14.26
CA SER A 107 -27.53 11.27 -14.99
C SER A 107 -28.73 11.01 -14.06
N LYS A 108 -28.56 10.41 -12.90
CA LYS A 108 -29.64 10.23 -11.90
C LYS A 108 -29.95 11.51 -11.12
N ASP A 109 -28.94 12.37 -10.89
CA ASP A 109 -29.14 13.65 -10.22
C ASP A 109 -29.80 14.71 -11.12
N SER A 110 -29.95 14.42 -12.43
CA SER A 110 -30.66 15.30 -13.35
C SER A 110 -32.20 15.40 -13.08
N SER A 111 -32.76 14.60 -12.18
CA SER A 111 -34.16 14.75 -11.76
C SER A 111 -34.44 16.04 -10.98
N ILE A 112 -33.42 16.70 -10.40
CA ILE A 112 -33.56 18.02 -9.78
C ILE A 112 -33.88 19.10 -10.81
N TRP A 113 -33.42 18.95 -12.04
CA TRP A 113 -33.72 19.85 -13.15
C TRP A 113 -35.20 19.77 -13.58
N LEU A 114 -35.85 18.64 -13.40
CA LEU A 114 -37.29 18.46 -13.68
C LEU A 114 -38.19 19.28 -12.73
N TYR A 115 -37.69 19.61 -11.54
CA TYR A 115 -38.41 20.48 -10.59
C TYR A 115 -37.95 21.95 -10.68
N LEU A 116 -36.72 22.23 -11.08
CA LEU A 116 -36.21 23.60 -11.25
C LEU A 116 -36.77 24.28 -12.50
N ILE A 117 -36.98 23.55 -13.60
CA ILE A 117 -37.55 24.10 -14.85
C ILE A 117 -38.94 24.70 -14.64
N PRO A 118 -39.94 24.02 -14.03
CA PRO A 118 -41.26 24.61 -13.81
C PRO A 118 -41.23 25.78 -12.81
N ILE A 119 -40.35 25.76 -11.83
CA ILE A 119 -40.16 26.89 -10.89
C ILE A 119 -39.57 28.10 -11.61
N LEU A 120 -38.60 27.90 -12.49
CA LEU A 120 -38.00 28.95 -13.29
C LEU A 120 -39.02 29.54 -14.29
N CYS A 121 -39.85 28.68 -14.91
CA CYS A 121 -40.93 29.12 -15.78
C CYS A 121 -41.97 29.94 -15.03
N LEU A 122 -42.34 29.62 -13.80
CA LEU A 122 -43.25 30.40 -12.96
C LEU A 122 -42.67 31.76 -12.60
N VAL A 123 -41.39 31.83 -12.29
CA VAL A 123 -40.68 33.10 -11.98
C VAL A 123 -40.62 33.99 -13.22
N VAL A 124 -40.31 33.40 -14.39
CA VAL A 124 -40.27 34.13 -15.67
C VAL A 124 -41.69 34.62 -16.07
N ALA A 125 -42.71 33.77 -15.95
CA ALA A 125 -44.08 34.15 -16.22
C ALA A 125 -44.59 35.26 -15.28
N GLY A 126 -44.25 35.17 -14.00
CA GLY A 126 -44.52 36.25 -13.02
C GLY A 126 -43.79 37.55 -13.33
N GLY A 127 -42.52 37.46 -13.76
CA GLY A 127 -41.73 38.59 -14.23
C GLY A 127 -42.30 39.28 -15.47
N ILE A 128 -42.80 38.46 -16.44
CA ILE A 128 -43.42 38.97 -17.66
C ILE A 128 -44.77 39.66 -17.35
N LEU A 129 -45.55 39.13 -16.42
CA LEU A 129 -46.81 39.76 -15.98
C LEU A 129 -46.55 41.08 -15.27
N ILE A 130 -45.48 41.21 -14.50
CA ILE A 130 -45.05 42.45 -13.82
C ILE A 130 -44.55 43.46 -14.86
N THR A 131 -43.80 43.02 -15.88
CA THR A 131 -43.29 43.88 -16.94
C THR A 131 -44.38 44.38 -17.86
N ILE A 132 -45.37 43.52 -18.21
CA ILE A 132 -46.56 43.96 -18.99
C ILE A 132 -47.38 44.97 -18.21
N LYS A 133 -47.52 44.81 -16.90
CA LYS A 133 -48.21 45.76 -16.03
C LYS A 133 -47.45 47.10 -15.87
N ARG A 134 -46.13 47.11 -16.04
CA ARG A 134 -45.25 48.31 -16.03
C ARG A 134 -45.12 48.97 -17.39
N GLN A 135 -45.27 48.25 -18.51
CA GLN A 135 -45.17 48.79 -19.88
C GLN A 135 -46.38 49.57 -20.34
N GLN A 136 -47.49 49.66 -19.56
CA GLN A 136 -48.58 50.61 -19.84
C GLN A 136 -48.27 52.01 -19.43
N SER A 137 -47.08 52.32 -18.92
CA SER A 137 -46.71 53.61 -18.36
C SER A 137 -45.41 54.18 -18.83
N THR A 138 -44.88 53.92 -20.00
CA THR A 138 -43.90 54.84 -20.65
C THR A 138 -43.50 54.32 -22.03
N LYS A 139 -43.96 55.05 -23.05
CA LYS A 139 -43.33 55.07 -24.39
C LYS A 139 -42.16 56.04 -24.33
N LYS A 140 -40.97 55.68 -24.81
CA LYS A 140 -40.16 56.36 -25.84
C LYS A 140 -38.68 55.92 -25.77
N GLU A 141 -38.23 55.60 -26.94
CA GLU A 141 -37.00 55.89 -27.71
C GLU A 141 -35.73 55.09 -27.51
N LYS A 142 -35.46 54.34 -28.57
CA LYS A 142 -34.32 54.31 -29.52
C LYS A 142 -32.87 54.32 -28.95
N HIS A 143 -32.00 53.41 -29.26
CA HIS A 143 -31.14 53.30 -30.44
C HIS A 143 -30.14 52.13 -30.38
N GLN A 144 -29.77 51.64 -31.55
CA GLN A 144 -28.83 50.59 -31.96
C GLN A 144 -27.41 50.68 -31.36
N THR A 145 -26.73 49.54 -31.21
CA THR A 145 -25.61 49.17 -32.10
C THR A 145 -25.17 47.69 -31.90
N LYS A 146 -24.96 47.08 -33.04
CA LYS A 146 -24.35 45.75 -33.24
C LYS A 146 -22.86 45.78 -32.95
N THR A 147 -22.28 44.71 -32.44
CA THR A 147 -21.09 44.10 -33.06
C THR A 147 -20.93 42.66 -32.66
N THR A 148 -20.74 41.87 -33.65
CA THR A 148 -20.44 40.45 -33.74
C THR A 148 -18.98 40.20 -33.45
N PHE A 149 -18.64 39.13 -32.76
CA PHE A 149 -17.50 38.27 -33.13
C PHE A 149 -17.62 36.87 -32.54
N SER A 150 -17.47 35.90 -33.40
CA SER A 150 -17.48 34.48 -33.17
C SER A 150 -16.07 33.89 -33.30
N PRO A 151 -15.82 32.59 -33.21
CA PRO A 151 -15.01 31.97 -32.20
C PRO A 151 -13.66 31.41 -32.75
N GLN A 152 -12.77 31.06 -31.90
CA GLN A 152 -11.67 30.19 -32.32
C GLN A 152 -11.44 29.06 -31.33
N LYS A 153 -11.59 27.85 -31.89
CA LYS A 153 -11.17 26.57 -31.32
C LYS A 153 -9.63 26.51 -31.25
N SER A 154 -9.12 25.91 -30.22
CA SER A 154 -7.91 25.11 -30.36
C SER A 154 -7.97 23.92 -29.40
N ASN A 155 -7.97 22.76 -30.02
CA ASN A 155 -7.74 21.45 -29.40
C ASN A 155 -6.29 21.36 -28.94
N THR A 156 -6.05 20.76 -27.81
CA THR A 156 -4.97 19.78 -27.67
C THR A 156 -5.26 18.88 -26.49
N SER A 157 -5.53 17.64 -26.82
CA SER A 157 -5.52 16.50 -25.93
C SER A 157 -4.08 16.16 -25.58
N ASP A 158 -3.82 15.97 -24.29
CA ASP A 158 -2.71 15.13 -23.88
C ASP A 158 -3.10 14.36 -22.62
N THR A 159 -3.33 13.08 -22.85
CA THR A 159 -3.61 12.07 -21.83
C THR A 159 -2.27 11.56 -21.31
N GLY A 160 -1.78 12.15 -20.23
CA GLY A 160 -0.61 11.67 -19.50
C GLY A 160 -0.99 10.56 -18.53
N LEU A 161 -0.61 9.35 -18.82
CA LEU A 161 -0.67 8.17 -17.95
C LEU A 161 0.15 8.41 -16.68
N ILE A 162 -0.51 8.25 -15.55
CA ILE A 162 0.10 8.25 -14.22
C ILE A 162 0.82 6.91 -14.03
N SER A 163 2.13 6.91 -14.09
CA SER A 163 2.92 5.79 -13.61
C SER A 163 3.28 6.03 -12.14
N ILE A 164 2.70 5.21 -11.28
CA ILE A 164 3.17 5.02 -9.90
C ILE A 164 4.65 4.66 -9.99
N ILE A 165 5.49 5.33 -9.23
CA ILE A 165 6.91 4.96 -9.11
C ILE A 165 6.96 3.56 -8.50
N PRO A 166 7.38 2.52 -9.22
CA PRO A 166 7.70 1.26 -8.59
C PRO A 166 8.90 1.49 -7.68
N ALA A 167 8.94 0.81 -6.57
CA ALA A 167 10.19 0.64 -5.81
C ALA A 167 11.31 0.40 -6.83
N ALA A 168 12.30 1.29 -6.83
CA ALA A 168 13.30 1.45 -7.85
C ALA A 168 13.71 0.11 -8.45
N THR A 169 13.35 -0.07 -9.68
CA THR A 169 13.77 -1.19 -10.53
C THR A 169 15.28 -1.21 -10.56
N ALA A 170 15.86 -2.21 -9.94
CA ALA A 170 17.25 -2.59 -10.11
C ALA A 170 17.40 -3.31 -11.45
N GLU A 171 17.17 -2.60 -12.57
CA GLU A 171 17.50 -3.13 -13.88
C GLU A 171 17.98 -1.99 -14.77
N THR A 172 19.18 -2.18 -15.22
CA THR A 172 20.03 -1.44 -16.15
C THR A 172 21.11 -0.60 -15.48
N ILE A 173 22.03 -1.28 -14.78
CA ILE A 173 23.38 -0.77 -14.58
C ILE A 173 24.30 -1.69 -15.37
N GLU A 174 24.85 -1.13 -16.46
CA GLU A 174 25.99 -1.74 -17.16
C GLU A 174 27.10 -2.05 -16.15
N LYS A 175 27.75 -3.21 -16.37
CA LYS A 175 28.86 -3.72 -15.57
C LYS A 175 29.99 -2.70 -15.51
N GLU A 176 30.06 -1.91 -14.47
CA GLU A 176 31.31 -1.31 -14.00
C GLU A 176 31.46 -1.74 -12.54
N GLU A 177 32.64 -2.17 -12.17
CA GLU A 177 33.10 -2.75 -10.91
C GLU A 177 32.30 -2.22 -9.71
N ILE A 178 31.23 -2.89 -9.42
CA ILE A 178 30.57 -2.81 -8.14
C ILE A 178 31.47 -3.63 -7.22
N ASP A 179 31.99 -3.00 -6.19
CA ASP A 179 32.57 -3.71 -5.08
C ASP A 179 31.54 -4.76 -4.59
N GLU A 180 31.68 -6.00 -5.04
CA GLU A 180 30.78 -7.13 -4.78
C GLU A 180 30.58 -7.41 -3.30
N THR A 181 31.39 -6.79 -2.44
CA THR A 181 31.27 -6.91 -0.98
C THR A 181 30.13 -6.08 -0.39
N LEU A 182 29.41 -5.26 -1.16
CA LEU A 182 28.34 -4.37 -0.70
C LEU A 182 26.97 -4.62 -1.32
N LEU A 183 26.84 -5.61 -2.22
CA LEU A 183 25.51 -6.14 -2.52
C LEU A 183 25.03 -6.85 -1.24
N PRO A 184 23.80 -6.60 -0.78
CA PRO A 184 23.21 -7.53 0.16
C PRO A 184 23.29 -8.88 -0.52
N ASP A 185 23.98 -9.86 0.08
CA ASP A 185 23.83 -11.26 -0.30
C ASP A 185 22.37 -11.45 -0.65
N ALA A 186 22.11 -11.89 -1.89
CA ALA A 186 20.77 -12.11 -2.42
C ALA A 186 19.99 -12.71 -1.26
N ILE A 187 18.96 -12.01 -0.74
CA ILE A 187 18.29 -12.29 0.52
C ILE A 187 18.08 -13.78 0.57
N THR A 188 19.08 -14.48 1.06
CA THR A 188 19.03 -15.92 1.22
C THR A 188 17.92 -16.10 2.22
N LYS A 189 16.77 -16.57 1.73
CA LYS A 189 15.57 -16.80 2.51
C LYS A 189 16.01 -17.52 3.77
N ARG A 190 16.18 -16.76 4.87
CA ARG A 190 16.68 -17.33 6.13
C ARG A 190 15.72 -18.44 6.51
N ARG A 191 16.24 -19.60 6.81
CA ARG A 191 15.45 -20.69 7.38
C ARG A 191 15.03 -20.30 8.79
N ASN A 192 13.93 -20.85 9.22
CA ASN A 192 13.38 -20.67 10.57
C ASN A 192 13.31 -19.19 10.97
N SER A 193 12.57 -18.40 10.19
CA SER A 193 12.56 -16.96 10.31
C SER A 193 11.18 -16.33 10.17
N ILE A 194 11.03 -15.19 10.82
CA ILE A 194 9.84 -14.34 10.78
C ILE A 194 10.29 -12.92 10.40
N SER A 195 9.72 -12.36 9.35
CA SER A 195 9.99 -11.01 8.90
C SER A 195 8.75 -10.13 9.02
N LEU A 196 8.94 -8.97 9.65
CA LEU A 196 7.91 -7.95 9.85
C LEU A 196 8.21 -6.66 9.09
N PHE A 197 9.46 -6.46 8.66
CA PHE A 197 9.82 -5.36 7.77
C PHE A 197 9.53 -5.74 6.31
N GLY A 198 8.90 -4.82 5.56
CA GLY A 198 8.35 -5.10 4.23
C GLY A 198 7.09 -5.97 4.30
N THR A 199 7.06 -7.04 3.53
CA THR A 199 5.95 -8.00 3.54
C THR A 199 6.13 -9.01 4.67
N PHE A 200 5.07 -9.19 5.47
CA PHE A 200 5.09 -10.26 6.49
C PHE A 200 5.34 -11.61 5.85
N THR A 201 6.40 -12.29 6.31
CA THR A 201 6.73 -13.64 5.88
C THR A 201 7.16 -14.51 7.06
N ALA A 202 6.84 -15.80 6.98
CA ALA A 202 7.32 -16.81 7.91
C ALA A 202 7.89 -17.98 7.13
N THR A 203 9.08 -18.44 7.49
CA THR A 203 9.79 -19.54 6.83
C THR A 203 10.13 -20.60 7.84
N ASP A 204 9.76 -21.86 7.56
CA ASP A 204 9.99 -22.99 8.44
C ASP A 204 11.49 -23.34 8.57
N LYS A 205 11.80 -24.29 9.45
CA LYS A 205 13.16 -24.81 9.65
C LYS A 205 13.79 -25.41 8.40
N ASN A 206 13.00 -25.81 7.39
CA ASN A 206 13.49 -26.36 6.14
C ASN A 206 13.64 -25.30 5.04
N GLY A 207 13.29 -24.03 5.31
CA GLY A 207 13.32 -22.94 4.35
C GLY A 207 12.05 -22.83 3.50
N ARG A 208 10.96 -23.50 3.87
CA ARG A 208 9.67 -23.43 3.15
C ARG A 208 8.87 -22.25 3.65
N ASP A 209 8.21 -21.57 2.75
CA ASP A 209 7.27 -20.52 3.09
C ASP A 209 6.04 -21.10 3.80
N MET A 210 5.81 -20.69 5.03
CA MET A 210 4.66 -21.05 5.85
C MET A 210 3.74 -19.86 6.14
N THR A 211 3.94 -18.73 5.47
CA THR A 211 3.15 -17.50 5.67
C THR A 211 1.64 -17.76 5.52
N TYR A 212 1.26 -18.66 4.62
CA TYR A 212 -0.13 -19.04 4.37
C TYR A 212 -0.82 -19.71 5.58
N MET A 213 -0.06 -20.27 6.53
CA MET A 213 -0.61 -20.87 7.76
C MET A 213 -1.08 -19.82 8.76
N PHE A 214 -0.63 -18.58 8.62
CA PHE A 214 -1.11 -17.45 9.41
C PHE A 214 -2.33 -16.83 8.76
N SER A 215 -3.51 -17.39 9.03
CA SER A 215 -4.76 -16.74 8.65
C SER A 215 -4.79 -15.31 9.22
N PRO A 216 -5.47 -14.29 8.62
CA PRO A 216 -5.36 -12.91 9.10
C PRO A 216 -5.67 -12.75 10.58
N LYS A 217 -6.73 -13.36 11.08
CA LYS A 217 -7.02 -13.26 12.51
C LYS A 217 -5.89 -13.84 13.36
N ILE A 218 -5.34 -14.99 12.96
CA ILE A 218 -4.19 -15.62 13.63
C ILE A 218 -2.96 -14.75 13.47
N ARG A 219 -2.72 -14.17 12.29
CA ARG A 219 -1.62 -13.27 12.02
C ARG A 219 -1.69 -12.02 12.90
N HIS A 220 -2.86 -11.36 12.98
CA HIS A 220 -3.01 -10.17 13.82
C HIS A 220 -2.81 -10.49 15.30
N ILE A 221 -3.36 -11.59 15.79
CA ILE A 221 -3.15 -12.05 17.17
C ILE A 221 -1.68 -12.38 17.40
N PHE A 222 -1.05 -13.11 16.48
CA PHE A 222 0.37 -13.43 16.55
C PHE A 222 1.24 -12.19 16.59
N LEU A 223 1.06 -11.26 15.64
CA LEU A 223 1.82 -10.00 15.58
C LEU A 223 1.62 -9.15 16.83
N TYR A 224 0.39 -9.06 17.32
CA TYR A 224 0.11 -8.29 18.53
C TYR A 224 0.80 -8.88 19.76
N ILE A 225 0.76 -10.20 19.93
CA ILE A 225 1.47 -10.89 21.01
C ILE A 225 2.99 -10.75 20.81
N LEU A 226 3.51 -10.91 19.58
CA LEU A 226 4.92 -10.84 19.26
C LEU A 226 5.51 -9.48 19.63
N ILE A 227 4.92 -8.41 19.13
CA ILE A 227 5.39 -7.04 19.37
C ILE A 227 5.40 -6.74 20.88
N ASN A 228 4.31 -7.06 21.57
CA ASN A 228 4.23 -6.83 23.01
C ASN A 228 5.11 -7.79 23.84
N SER A 229 5.46 -8.96 23.32
CA SER A 229 6.42 -9.87 23.99
C SER A 229 7.86 -9.38 23.93
N ILE A 230 8.20 -8.64 22.85
CA ILE A 230 9.53 -8.05 22.65
C ILE A 230 9.65 -6.72 23.43
N THR A 231 8.62 -5.90 23.40
CA THR A 231 8.66 -4.55 24.00
C THR A 231 8.17 -4.48 25.45
N LYS A 232 7.41 -5.48 25.88
CA LYS A 232 6.78 -5.60 27.21
C LYS A 232 6.81 -7.05 27.68
N ASP A 233 6.07 -7.35 28.74
CA ASP A 233 5.95 -8.72 29.29
C ASP A 233 4.85 -9.56 28.64
N GLY A 234 4.43 -9.24 27.43
CA GLY A 234 3.36 -9.93 26.70
C GLY A 234 2.03 -9.18 26.74
N VAL A 235 0.93 -9.89 26.52
CA VAL A 235 -0.43 -9.33 26.40
C VAL A 235 -1.35 -9.97 27.44
N LEU A 236 -2.07 -9.14 28.17
CA LEU A 236 -3.06 -9.61 29.15
C LEU A 236 -4.26 -10.27 28.43
N SER A 237 -4.71 -11.40 28.97
CA SER A 237 -5.81 -12.18 28.37
C SER A 237 -7.13 -11.40 28.24
N SER A 238 -7.41 -10.45 29.17
CA SER A 238 -8.55 -9.54 29.09
C SER A 238 -8.45 -8.60 27.89
N ASP A 239 -7.25 -8.04 27.66
CA ASP A 239 -7.03 -7.09 26.58
C ASP A 239 -7.17 -7.79 25.21
N MET A 240 -6.69 -9.02 25.12
CA MET A 240 -6.93 -9.88 23.96
C MET A 240 -8.42 -10.10 23.69
N ASN A 241 -9.22 -10.32 24.73
CA ASN A 241 -10.66 -10.51 24.60
C ASN A 241 -11.31 -9.26 24.02
N ASN A 242 -11.01 -8.10 24.59
CA ASN A 242 -11.59 -6.82 24.19
C ASN A 242 -11.20 -6.42 22.77
N LEU A 243 -9.96 -6.73 22.35
CA LEU A 243 -9.46 -6.38 21.02
C LEU A 243 -9.96 -7.30 19.90
N PHE A 244 -9.97 -8.61 20.14
CA PHE A 244 -10.22 -9.58 19.08
C PHE A 244 -11.62 -10.20 19.09
N TRP A 245 -12.39 -9.99 20.17
CA TRP A 245 -13.78 -10.49 20.32
C TRP A 245 -14.69 -9.51 21.05
N PRO A 246 -14.72 -8.19 20.68
CA PRO A 246 -15.44 -7.16 21.48
C PRO A 246 -16.94 -7.44 21.60
N ASP A 247 -17.55 -8.04 20.57
CA ASP A 247 -19.02 -8.22 20.50
C ASP A 247 -19.49 -9.61 20.94
N LYS A 248 -18.62 -10.41 21.55
CA LYS A 248 -18.98 -11.78 21.95
C LYS A 248 -19.21 -11.91 23.46
N PRO A 249 -20.18 -12.70 23.89
CA PRO A 249 -20.37 -13.02 25.30
C PRO A 249 -19.17 -13.79 25.88
N ASP A 250 -18.89 -13.60 27.17
CA ASP A 250 -17.71 -14.15 27.85
C ASP A 250 -17.57 -15.68 27.74
N ASP A 251 -18.69 -16.41 27.80
CA ASP A 251 -18.73 -17.87 27.64
C ASP A 251 -18.24 -18.31 26.26
N LYS A 252 -18.62 -17.56 25.21
CA LYS A 252 -18.17 -17.82 23.83
C LYS A 252 -16.73 -17.38 23.60
N ILE A 253 -16.32 -16.25 24.19
CA ILE A 253 -14.94 -15.73 24.08
C ILE A 253 -13.94 -16.80 24.56
N LYS A 254 -14.18 -17.42 25.68
CA LYS A 254 -13.29 -18.46 26.24
C LYS A 254 -13.03 -19.58 25.24
N ASN A 255 -14.09 -20.08 24.60
CA ASN A 255 -13.99 -21.16 23.62
C ASN A 255 -13.28 -20.72 22.34
N LEU A 256 -13.68 -19.57 21.77
CA LEU A 256 -13.06 -19.01 20.57
C LEU A 256 -11.56 -18.72 20.76
N LYS A 257 -11.20 -18.12 21.89
CA LYS A 257 -9.82 -17.86 22.26
C LYS A 257 -9.02 -19.15 22.35
N ASN A 258 -9.53 -20.17 23.04
CA ASN A 258 -8.82 -21.45 23.19
C ASN A 258 -8.59 -22.12 21.83
N VAL A 259 -9.59 -22.13 20.96
CA VAL A 259 -9.45 -22.68 19.60
C VAL A 259 -8.40 -21.90 18.81
N THR A 260 -8.46 -20.57 18.84
CA THR A 260 -7.52 -19.70 18.14
C THR A 260 -6.09 -19.86 18.64
N MET A 261 -5.89 -19.89 19.98
CA MET A 261 -4.57 -20.10 20.56
C MET A 261 -4.00 -21.49 20.29
N ASN A 262 -4.84 -22.51 20.25
CA ASN A 262 -4.41 -23.86 19.87
C ASN A 262 -4.01 -23.92 18.38
N HIS A 263 -4.73 -23.20 17.52
CA HIS A 263 -4.35 -23.11 16.12
C HIS A 263 -3.02 -22.37 15.98
N LEU A 264 -2.84 -21.23 16.65
CA LEU A 264 -1.56 -20.51 16.65
C LEU A 264 -0.42 -21.39 17.14
N ARG A 265 -0.60 -22.15 18.24
CA ARG A 265 0.42 -23.09 18.71
C ARG A 265 0.79 -24.14 17.67
N LYS A 266 -0.20 -24.70 16.96
CA LYS A 266 0.06 -25.66 15.87
C LYS A 266 0.86 -25.01 14.73
N THR A 267 0.52 -23.79 14.36
CA THR A 267 1.28 -23.05 13.33
C THR A 267 2.73 -22.83 13.78
N LEU A 268 2.94 -22.47 15.04
CA LEU A 268 4.29 -22.22 15.59
C LEU A 268 5.13 -23.50 15.74
N GLN A 269 4.53 -24.69 15.74
CA GLN A 269 5.27 -25.96 15.77
C GLN A 269 6.12 -26.23 14.51
N GLU A 270 5.82 -25.55 13.41
CA GLU A 270 6.63 -25.62 12.18
C GLU A 270 7.93 -24.78 12.29
N LEU A 271 8.03 -23.91 13.30
CA LEU A 271 9.20 -23.13 13.65
C LEU A 271 9.92 -23.74 14.84
N GLU A 272 11.24 -23.67 14.86
CA GLU A 272 12.06 -24.02 16.01
C GLU A 272 12.35 -22.78 16.84
N GLY A 273 12.45 -22.93 18.16
CA GLY A 273 12.87 -21.85 19.06
C GLY A 273 11.84 -20.73 19.29
N ILE A 274 10.55 -20.98 18.99
CA ILE A 274 9.48 -20.07 19.34
C ILE A 274 8.34 -20.82 20.03
N GLU A 275 7.89 -20.32 21.17
CA GLU A 275 6.82 -20.91 21.95
C GLU A 275 5.83 -19.87 22.47
N LEU A 276 4.53 -20.18 22.34
CA LEU A 276 3.46 -19.38 22.94
C LEU A 276 3.13 -19.88 24.36
N THR A 277 3.55 -19.14 25.34
CA THR A 277 3.27 -19.40 26.76
C THR A 277 2.04 -18.61 27.24
N HIS A 278 1.38 -19.14 28.29
CA HIS A 278 0.31 -18.44 29.00
C HIS A 278 0.55 -18.59 30.49
N GLN A 279 1.03 -17.53 31.11
CA GLN A 279 1.38 -17.52 32.53
C GLN A 279 0.82 -16.27 33.21
N LYS A 280 0.27 -16.41 34.42
CA LYS A 280 -0.29 -15.31 35.22
C LYS A 280 -1.29 -14.43 34.45
N GLY A 281 -2.05 -15.01 33.51
CA GLY A 281 -3.01 -14.29 32.70
C GLY A 281 -2.43 -13.58 31.46
N TYR A 282 -1.13 -13.66 31.21
CA TYR A 282 -0.47 -13.06 30.05
C TYR A 282 -0.14 -14.11 28.98
N PHE A 283 -0.38 -13.77 27.74
CA PHE A 283 0.16 -14.46 26.56
C PHE A 283 1.48 -13.85 26.19
N LYS A 284 2.52 -14.68 26.03
CA LYS A 284 3.87 -14.25 25.67
C LYS A 284 4.50 -15.24 24.70
N LEU A 285 5.18 -14.71 23.67
CA LEU A 285 6.04 -15.50 22.81
C LEU A 285 7.47 -15.50 23.39
N MET A 286 8.01 -16.66 23.56
CA MET A 286 9.40 -16.88 23.98
C MET A 286 10.20 -17.29 22.76
N PHE A 287 11.38 -16.67 22.59
CA PHE A 287 12.30 -16.93 21.50
C PHE A 287 13.60 -17.50 22.03
N THR A 288 14.17 -18.45 21.28
CA THR A 288 15.58 -18.85 21.41
C THR A 288 16.35 -18.36 20.17
N ASP A 289 17.66 -18.51 20.17
CA ASP A 289 18.53 -18.10 19.06
C ASP A 289 18.30 -18.92 17.78
N GLU A 290 17.51 -19.98 17.85
CA GLU A 290 17.17 -20.81 16.69
C GLU A 290 16.18 -20.12 15.73
N CYS A 291 15.27 -19.28 16.25
CA CYS A 291 14.28 -18.54 15.45
C CYS A 291 14.74 -17.11 15.21
N TYR A 292 15.01 -16.77 13.97
CA TYR A 292 15.31 -15.39 13.61
C TYR A 292 14.02 -14.58 13.46
N CYS A 293 13.95 -13.44 14.16
CA CYS A 293 12.88 -12.45 13.96
C CYS A 293 13.51 -11.07 13.72
N ASP A 294 13.26 -10.49 12.55
CA ASP A 294 13.84 -9.20 12.17
C ASP A 294 13.44 -8.07 13.13
N TYR A 295 12.20 -8.05 13.62
CA TYR A 295 11.73 -7.06 14.59
C TYR A 295 12.41 -7.24 15.96
N GLN A 296 12.59 -8.48 16.41
CA GLN A 296 13.34 -8.73 17.65
C GLN A 296 14.80 -8.24 17.52
N ARG A 297 15.41 -8.51 16.36
CA ARG A 297 16.77 -8.09 16.10
C ARG A 297 16.87 -6.57 15.96
N PHE A 298 15.94 -5.93 15.26
CA PHE A 298 15.81 -4.49 15.19
C PHE A 298 15.71 -3.87 16.59
N PHE A 299 14.82 -4.38 17.44
CA PHE A 299 14.65 -3.88 18.80
C PHE A 299 15.91 -4.04 19.64
N PHE A 300 16.58 -5.19 19.55
CA PHE A 300 17.84 -5.43 20.25
C PHE A 300 18.94 -4.46 19.82
N LEU A 301 19.13 -4.26 18.52
CA LEU A 301 20.14 -3.34 17.97
C LEU A 301 19.86 -1.89 18.39
N THR A 302 18.61 -1.46 18.30
CA THR A 302 18.21 -0.09 18.63
C THR A 302 18.26 0.19 20.14
N ASP A 303 17.93 -0.76 20.99
CA ASP A 303 18.12 -0.62 22.45
C ASP A 303 19.60 -0.64 22.82
N GLY A 304 20.41 -1.43 22.13
CA GLY A 304 21.88 -1.46 22.27
C GLY A 304 22.51 -0.10 21.99
N MET A 305 22.04 0.64 20.99
CA MET A 305 22.54 1.99 20.65
C MET A 305 22.44 3.00 21.78
N LYS A 306 21.46 2.86 22.66
CA LYS A 306 21.33 3.71 23.85
C LYS A 306 22.47 3.56 24.83
N ARG A 307 23.25 2.48 24.72
CA ARG A 307 24.33 2.11 25.65
C ARG A 307 25.69 2.30 25.02
N ALA A 308 25.86 2.00 23.74
CA ALA A 308 27.14 2.11 23.02
C ALA A 308 26.86 2.24 21.49
N PRO A 309 27.79 2.86 20.73
CA PRO A 309 27.70 2.84 19.26
C PRO A 309 27.70 1.40 18.75
N LEU A 310 26.90 1.14 17.70
CA LEU A 310 26.86 -0.18 17.04
C LEU A 310 28.21 -0.49 16.38
N SER A 311 28.54 -1.77 16.36
CA SER A 311 29.63 -2.26 15.52
C SER A 311 29.28 -2.06 14.04
N GLU A 312 30.29 -2.15 13.16
CA GLU A 312 30.05 -2.01 11.71
C GLU A 312 29.12 -3.12 11.18
N ASN A 313 29.27 -4.35 11.68
CA ASN A 313 28.41 -5.48 11.34
C ASN A 313 26.97 -5.27 11.83
N ASP A 314 26.78 -4.80 13.06
CA ASP A 314 25.45 -4.52 13.59
C ASP A 314 24.75 -3.37 12.84
N THR A 315 25.51 -2.34 12.46
CA THR A 315 25.00 -1.24 11.62
C THR A 315 24.56 -1.76 10.24
N MET A 316 25.36 -2.63 9.64
CA MET A 316 25.03 -3.24 8.35
C MET A 316 23.79 -4.13 8.47
N GLU A 317 23.70 -4.95 9.52
CA GLU A 317 22.50 -5.78 9.77
C GLU A 317 21.25 -4.91 9.96
N LEU A 318 21.33 -3.85 10.73
CA LEU A 318 20.22 -2.90 10.92
C LEU A 318 19.77 -2.28 9.59
N HIS A 319 20.71 -1.82 8.75
CA HIS A 319 20.39 -1.29 7.42
C HIS A 319 19.78 -2.37 6.51
N ASN A 320 20.20 -3.61 6.60
CA ASN A 320 19.63 -4.72 5.82
C ASN A 320 18.19 -5.02 6.27
N ILE A 321 17.88 -4.96 7.56
CA ILE A 321 16.51 -5.09 8.06
C ILE A 321 15.64 -3.95 7.52
N LEU A 322 16.07 -2.70 7.67
CA LEU A 322 15.34 -1.53 7.24
C LEU A 322 15.16 -1.44 5.72
N ALA A 323 16.10 -1.96 4.94
CA ALA A 323 16.02 -2.01 3.48
C ALA A 323 14.95 -2.98 2.95
N GLN A 324 14.40 -3.86 3.78
CA GLN A 324 13.28 -4.73 3.40
C GLN A 324 11.97 -3.95 3.22
N GLY A 325 11.88 -2.74 3.77
CA GLY A 325 10.70 -1.86 3.65
C GLY A 325 10.12 -1.44 4.99
N LYS A 326 8.97 -0.76 4.93
CA LYS A 326 8.27 -0.29 6.14
C LYS A 326 7.89 -1.44 7.07
N PHE A 327 7.93 -1.16 8.37
CA PHE A 327 7.43 -2.10 9.39
C PHE A 327 5.95 -2.38 9.21
N LEU A 328 5.57 -3.66 9.15
CA LEU A 328 4.19 -4.13 8.93
C LEU A 328 3.51 -3.50 7.70
N ASN A 329 4.25 -3.31 6.61
CA ASN A 329 3.79 -2.58 5.41
C ASN A 329 2.47 -3.13 4.83
N THR A 330 2.25 -4.44 4.89
CA THR A 330 1.07 -5.11 4.33
C THR A 330 -0.06 -5.33 5.34
N ILE A 331 0.05 -4.80 6.54
CA ILE A 331 -0.96 -4.92 7.61
C ILE A 331 -1.73 -3.60 7.71
N GLU A 332 -2.98 -3.59 7.31
CA GLU A 332 -3.79 -2.37 7.24
C GLU A 332 -4.57 -2.05 8.53
N GLU A 333 -4.67 -3.00 9.47
CA GLU A 333 -5.45 -2.81 10.70
C GLU A 333 -4.92 -1.68 11.57
N SER A 334 -5.80 -0.77 11.94
CA SER A 334 -5.51 0.41 12.77
C SER A 334 -4.92 0.06 14.15
N LEU A 335 -5.14 -1.16 14.63
CA LEU A 335 -4.53 -1.70 15.83
C LEU A 335 -3.00 -1.59 15.81
N PHE A 336 -2.39 -1.63 14.63
CA PHE A 336 -0.93 -1.61 14.45
C PHE A 336 -0.38 -0.22 14.10
N ASP A 337 -1.21 0.77 13.85
CA ASP A 337 -0.75 2.09 13.38
C ASP A 337 0.19 2.78 14.36
N TYR A 338 -0.07 2.65 15.66
CA TYR A 338 0.84 3.16 16.68
C TYR A 338 2.24 2.53 16.60
N PHE A 339 2.32 1.22 16.42
CA PHE A 339 3.61 0.52 16.31
C PHE A 339 4.35 0.86 15.01
N LYS A 340 3.61 1.00 13.90
CA LYS A 340 4.16 1.43 12.61
C LYS A 340 4.75 2.83 12.73
N GLN A 341 3.98 3.78 13.24
CA GLN A 341 4.40 5.16 13.41
C GLN A 341 5.64 5.27 14.32
N GLN A 342 5.69 4.50 15.41
CA GLN A 342 6.86 4.48 16.28
C GLN A 342 8.10 3.95 15.56
N ALA A 343 7.98 2.83 14.83
CA ALA A 343 9.09 2.26 14.08
C ALA A 343 9.57 3.19 12.97
N GLU A 344 8.65 3.82 12.23
CA GLU A 344 8.97 4.78 11.15
C GLU A 344 9.67 6.03 11.72
N SER A 345 9.09 6.66 12.74
CA SER A 345 9.67 7.86 13.35
C SER A 345 11.07 7.59 13.92
N PHE A 346 11.25 6.46 14.58
CA PHE A 346 12.56 6.05 15.06
C PHE A 346 13.55 5.83 13.92
N THR A 347 13.13 5.12 12.87
CA THR A 347 13.97 4.84 11.70
C THR A 347 14.41 6.13 11.00
N VAL A 348 13.48 7.05 10.77
CA VAL A 348 13.79 8.35 10.15
C VAL A 348 14.78 9.14 11.00
N SER A 349 14.56 9.24 12.31
CA SER A 349 15.48 9.96 13.21
C SER A 349 16.88 9.35 13.20
N LEU A 350 16.98 8.03 13.33
CA LEU A 350 18.25 7.30 13.32
C LEU A 350 19.03 7.49 12.03
N LEU A 351 18.36 7.28 10.90
CA LEU A 351 19.01 7.36 9.59
C LEU A 351 19.37 8.79 9.20
N SER A 352 18.60 9.77 9.64
CA SER A 352 18.92 11.20 9.45
C SER A 352 20.20 11.60 10.19
N GLU A 353 20.46 11.05 11.37
CA GLU A 353 21.71 11.28 12.10
C GLU A 353 22.89 10.56 11.43
N GLN A 354 22.69 9.32 11.02
CA GLN A 354 23.75 8.50 10.42
C GLN A 354 24.18 8.99 9.03
N ILE A 355 23.25 9.46 8.20
CA ILE A 355 23.50 9.88 6.81
C ILE A 355 24.54 11.00 6.74
N HIS A 356 24.49 11.96 7.66
CA HIS A 356 25.44 13.05 7.74
C HIS A 356 26.88 12.53 7.99
N THR A 357 27.01 11.61 8.93
CA THR A 357 28.29 11.00 9.28
C THR A 357 28.86 10.20 8.13
N PHE A 358 28.08 9.37 7.44
CA PHE A 358 28.55 8.59 6.31
C PHE A 358 28.90 9.48 5.11
N TYR A 359 28.10 10.50 4.84
CA TYR A 359 28.42 11.47 3.79
C TYR A 359 29.72 12.19 4.06
N LYS A 360 29.95 12.73 5.26
CA LYS A 360 31.21 13.38 5.66
C LYS A 360 32.42 12.48 5.48
N ASN A 361 32.29 11.23 5.86
CA ASN A 361 33.37 10.23 5.80
C ASN A 361 33.60 9.67 4.38
N GLY A 362 32.89 10.17 3.36
CA GLY A 362 33.05 9.73 1.98
C GLY A 362 32.48 8.34 1.68
N ARG A 363 31.69 7.75 2.61
CA ARG A 363 31.06 6.42 2.44
C ARG A 363 29.86 6.52 1.49
N ASN A 364 30.10 6.79 0.20
CA ASN A 364 29.08 7.09 -0.79
C ASN A 364 28.00 6.00 -0.92
N SER A 365 28.41 4.73 -0.99
CA SER A 365 27.46 3.61 -1.13
C SER A 365 26.55 3.47 0.09
N ALA A 366 27.08 3.63 1.31
CA ALA A 366 26.30 3.62 2.53
C ALA A 366 25.32 4.82 2.60
N THR A 367 25.76 6.02 2.17
CA THR A 367 24.90 7.20 2.08
C THR A 367 23.72 6.95 1.14
N ILE A 368 23.95 6.43 -0.08
CA ILE A 368 22.88 6.12 -1.04
C ILE A 368 21.95 5.04 -0.47
N ARG A 369 22.48 4.02 0.22
CA ARG A 369 21.64 3.01 0.86
C ARG A 369 20.67 3.63 1.87
N ILE A 370 21.15 4.53 2.73
CA ILE A 370 20.30 5.26 3.69
C ILE A 370 19.25 6.10 2.96
N CYS A 371 19.65 6.82 1.89
CA CYS A 371 18.68 7.59 1.08
C CYS A 371 17.55 6.70 0.55
N ASN A 372 17.89 5.51 0.04
CA ASN A 372 16.90 4.57 -0.49
C ASN A 372 15.93 4.07 0.59
N ILE A 373 16.43 3.81 1.81
CA ILE A 373 15.58 3.41 2.93
C ILE A 373 14.65 4.57 3.32
N LEU A 374 15.17 5.79 3.41
CA LEU A 374 14.36 6.97 3.73
C LEU A 374 13.29 7.23 2.67
N PHE A 375 13.61 7.09 1.36
CA PHE A 375 12.62 7.21 0.28
C PHE A 375 11.56 6.11 0.32
N ALA A 376 11.89 4.92 0.78
CA ALA A 376 10.89 3.86 0.97
C ALA A 376 9.89 4.19 2.09
N ILE A 377 10.31 4.97 3.10
CA ILE A 377 9.46 5.44 4.19
C ILE A 377 8.69 6.70 3.76
N ASP A 378 9.40 7.69 3.23
CA ASP A 378 8.86 8.95 2.79
C ASP A 378 9.44 9.33 1.41
N PRO A 379 8.67 9.16 0.32
CA PRO A 379 9.10 9.55 -1.02
C PRO A 379 9.45 11.03 -1.19
N LEU A 380 8.95 11.90 -0.28
CA LEU A 380 9.23 13.34 -0.27
C LEU A 380 10.28 13.75 0.77
N SER A 381 11.11 12.83 1.21
CA SER A 381 12.18 13.12 2.15
C SER A 381 13.22 14.07 1.56
N ASP A 382 13.21 15.33 1.99
CA ASP A 382 14.21 16.35 1.62
C ASP A 382 15.63 15.93 1.97
N ILE A 383 15.79 15.27 3.12
CA ILE A 383 17.08 14.76 3.59
C ILE A 383 17.63 13.74 2.59
N ALA A 384 16.83 12.74 2.24
CA ALA A 384 17.22 11.69 1.31
C ALA A 384 17.56 12.28 -0.07
N MET A 385 16.72 13.17 -0.59
CA MET A 385 16.94 13.83 -1.89
C MET A 385 18.24 14.62 -1.88
N THR A 386 18.45 15.46 -0.88
CA THR A 386 19.63 16.31 -0.80
C THR A 386 20.92 15.51 -0.72
N TYR A 387 21.00 14.51 0.19
CA TYR A 387 22.20 13.69 0.33
C TYR A 387 22.45 12.81 -0.90
N ALA A 388 21.41 12.29 -1.53
CA ALA A 388 21.57 11.50 -2.75
C ALA A 388 22.08 12.34 -3.92
N VAL A 389 21.49 13.53 -4.17
CA VAL A 389 21.93 14.46 -5.20
C VAL A 389 23.40 14.88 -4.97
N CYS A 390 23.75 15.29 -3.75
CA CYS A 390 25.10 15.69 -3.41
C CYS A 390 26.10 14.54 -3.54
N THR A 391 25.69 13.31 -3.18
CA THR A 391 26.55 12.11 -3.32
C THR A 391 26.80 11.77 -4.78
N TYR A 392 25.77 11.81 -5.63
CA TYR A 392 25.94 11.56 -7.08
C TYR A 392 26.82 12.64 -7.74
N ARG A 393 26.66 13.93 -7.37
CA ARG A 393 27.55 14.99 -7.85
C ARG A 393 29.01 14.74 -7.44
N ARG A 394 29.25 14.34 -6.20
CA ARG A 394 30.59 14.02 -5.69
C ARG A 394 31.22 12.83 -6.43
N GLN A 395 30.40 11.90 -6.93
CA GLN A 395 30.82 10.77 -7.77
C GLN A 395 30.96 11.12 -9.26
N ASN A 396 30.80 12.37 -9.67
CA ASN A 396 30.74 12.82 -11.07
C ASN A 396 29.59 12.18 -11.89
N ARG A 397 28.52 11.77 -11.23
CA ARG A 397 27.32 11.14 -11.84
C ARG A 397 26.19 12.17 -11.91
N SER A 398 26.44 13.28 -12.62
CA SER A 398 25.49 14.38 -12.69
C SER A 398 24.18 14.00 -13.39
N ASP A 399 24.20 13.04 -14.30
CA ASP A 399 23.04 12.45 -14.95
C ASP A 399 22.07 11.85 -13.91
N LYS A 400 22.58 11.05 -12.97
CA LYS A 400 21.78 10.44 -11.91
C LYS A 400 21.26 11.48 -10.91
N ALA A 401 22.06 12.49 -10.59
CA ALA A 401 21.65 13.58 -9.72
C ALA A 401 20.48 14.37 -10.31
N ILE A 402 20.54 14.73 -11.60
CA ILE A 402 19.49 15.46 -12.32
C ILE A 402 18.23 14.59 -12.42
N HIS A 403 18.38 13.31 -12.77
CA HIS A 403 17.27 12.40 -12.90
C HIS A 403 16.51 12.24 -11.57
N LEU A 404 17.23 11.97 -10.46
CA LEU A 404 16.64 11.85 -9.13
C LEU A 404 15.89 13.14 -8.74
N TYR A 405 16.53 14.30 -8.91
CA TYR A 405 15.91 15.58 -8.59
C TYR A 405 14.64 15.82 -9.43
N SER A 406 14.66 15.49 -10.72
CA SER A 406 13.49 15.61 -11.60
C SER A 406 12.31 14.73 -11.16
N ILE A 407 12.58 13.47 -10.73
CA ILE A 407 11.55 12.58 -10.20
C ILE A 407 10.97 13.16 -8.90
N PHE A 408 11.84 13.55 -7.98
CA PHE A 408 11.45 14.11 -6.70
C PHE A 408 10.57 15.37 -6.85
N THR A 409 10.98 16.34 -7.68
CA THR A 409 10.23 17.59 -7.88
C THR A 409 8.87 17.37 -8.54
N LYS A 410 8.77 16.39 -9.46
CA LYS A 410 7.48 15.97 -10.03
C LYS A 410 6.53 15.42 -8.98
N GLU A 411 7.03 14.53 -8.11
CA GLU A 411 6.20 13.95 -7.07
C GLU A 411 5.85 14.98 -6.00
N TYR A 412 6.79 15.85 -5.66
CA TYR A 412 6.55 16.98 -4.75
C TYR A 412 5.41 17.88 -5.26
N ARG A 413 5.47 18.30 -6.51
CA ARG A 413 4.41 19.12 -7.13
C ARG A 413 3.06 18.41 -7.14
N LYS A 414 3.04 17.11 -7.41
CA LYS A 414 1.80 16.32 -7.43
C LYS A 414 1.13 16.21 -6.06
N VAL A 415 1.92 16.12 -4.97
CA VAL A 415 1.42 15.95 -3.61
C VAL A 415 1.14 17.29 -2.93
N MET A 416 2.03 18.29 -3.13
CA MET A 416 1.94 19.58 -2.45
C MET A 416 1.19 20.64 -3.26
N ASP A 417 0.90 20.38 -4.55
CA ASP A 417 0.32 21.33 -5.52
C ASP A 417 1.16 22.61 -5.71
N GLU A 418 2.44 22.54 -5.37
CA GLU A 418 3.41 23.62 -5.47
C GLU A 418 4.73 23.12 -6.04
N ASP A 419 5.52 24.02 -6.65
CA ASP A 419 6.86 23.69 -7.11
C ASP A 419 7.84 23.56 -5.92
N TYR A 420 8.76 22.60 -6.02
CA TYR A 420 9.79 22.44 -4.99
C TYR A 420 10.67 23.70 -4.89
N PRO A 421 10.84 24.29 -3.69
CA PRO A 421 11.39 25.65 -3.54
C PRO A 421 12.90 25.77 -3.79
N ILE A 422 13.66 24.64 -3.75
CA ILE A 422 15.11 24.66 -3.89
C ILE A 422 15.50 24.24 -5.31
N ALA A 423 16.05 25.13 -6.11
CA ALA A 423 16.53 24.80 -7.46
C ALA A 423 17.70 23.81 -7.42
N PHE A 424 17.83 23.00 -8.48
CA PHE A 424 18.83 21.92 -8.54
C PHE A 424 20.24 22.38 -8.16
N ASP A 425 20.72 23.48 -8.72
CA ASP A 425 22.05 24.04 -8.48
C ASP A 425 22.28 24.48 -7.03
N LYS A 426 21.20 24.80 -6.31
CA LYS A 426 21.23 25.23 -4.89
C LYS A 426 21.09 24.07 -3.89
N VAL A 427 20.84 22.86 -4.36
CA VAL A 427 20.78 21.68 -3.46
C VAL A 427 22.15 21.45 -2.83
N ASN A 428 22.22 21.60 -1.50
CA ASN A 428 23.44 21.45 -0.70
C ASN A 428 23.09 20.89 0.69
N THR A 429 23.97 20.04 1.23
CA THR A 429 23.80 19.44 2.56
C THR A 429 23.91 20.45 3.70
N GLU A 430 24.51 21.62 3.48
CA GLU A 430 24.58 22.69 4.47
C GLU A 430 23.23 23.34 4.76
N ASN A 431 22.25 23.18 3.86
CA ASN A 431 20.91 23.73 4.01
C ASN A 431 20.01 22.87 4.90
N ILE A 432 20.42 21.64 5.23
CA ILE A 432 19.63 20.76 6.07
C ILE A 432 19.88 21.11 7.54
N ARG A 433 18.81 21.47 8.23
CA ARG A 433 18.79 21.63 9.69
C ARG A 433 18.26 20.35 10.30
N PHE A 434 19.06 19.68 11.12
CA PHE A 434 18.68 18.51 11.92
C PHE A 434 17.94 18.91 13.19
#